data_14dab4d7c984e0ce2c7bebf7008f882b
#
_entry.id   14dab4d7c984e0ce2c7bebf7008f882b
#
_cell.length_a   1.000
_cell.length_b   1.000
_cell.length_c   1.000
_cell.angle_alpha   90.00
_cell.angle_beta   90.00
_cell.angle_gamma   90.00
#
_symmetry.space_group_name_H-M   'P 1'
#
loop_
_entity.id
_entity.type
_entity.pdbx_description
1 polymer ?
#
loop_
_entity_poly.entity_id
_entity_poly.type
_entity_poly.pdbx_seq_one_letter_code
_entity_poly.pdbx_strand_id
1 'polypeptide(L)'
;RQMCIRDSDYRELAQNLDNHFGKIIRIKDDGEIPSDNPFFGTSSLEDIYSYGHRNMQGLVVLKDGRIIEHEHGPRGGDEINLIKPGNNYGWPAITYGIDYSGALISPFKKMDGMEQPLFYWTPSIAPSGMMFYEGDKFPKWKNSLFISALVPGDVRRIEFSESGNLKEEILFSELKSRIRNIIESPSGDIYFITDKANAKLFKVTPN
;
A
#
# COMPACT_ATOMS: atom_id res chain seq x y z
N ARG A 1 9.80 16.46 -1.12
CA ARG A 1 10.72 16.76 0.00
C ARG A 1 10.60 15.77 1.17
N GLN A 2 9.40 15.39 1.61
CA GLN A 2 9.23 14.39 2.69
C GLN A 2 9.80 13.01 2.34
N MET A 3 9.61 12.53 1.12
CA MET A 3 10.18 11.25 0.67
C MET A 3 11.71 11.24 0.70
N CYS A 4 12.35 12.34 0.24
CA CYS A 4 13.82 12.43 0.25
C CYS A 4 14.40 12.41 1.66
N ILE A 5 13.77 13.09 2.61
CA ILE A 5 14.21 13.11 4.02
C ILE A 5 14.06 11.71 4.65
N ARG A 6 12.94 11.02 4.40
CA ARG A 6 12.73 9.64 4.89
C ARG A 6 13.72 8.66 4.28
N ASP A 7 14.10 8.84 3.01
CA ASP A 7 14.98 7.92 2.30
C ASP A 7 16.46 8.03 2.63
N SER A 8 16.93 9.22 3.04
CA SER A 8 18.36 9.41 3.30
C SER A 8 18.69 9.43 4.79
N ASP A 9 17.94 10.20 5.58
CA ASP A 9 18.38 10.55 6.93
C ASP A 9 17.68 9.75 8.03
N TYR A 10 16.46 9.24 7.76
CA TYR A 10 15.60 8.64 8.79
C TYR A 10 15.09 7.24 8.44
N ARG A 11 15.65 6.58 7.41
CA ARG A 11 15.16 5.26 6.99
C ARG A 11 15.26 4.20 8.10
N GLU A 12 16.31 4.26 8.90
CA GLU A 12 16.54 3.30 10.00
C GLU A 12 15.49 3.41 11.11
N LEU A 13 14.85 4.58 11.27
CA LEU A 13 13.79 4.76 12.26
C LEU A 13 12.55 3.89 12.01
N ALA A 14 12.39 3.37 10.78
CA ALA A 14 11.30 2.45 10.47
C ALA A 14 11.39 1.14 11.28
N GLN A 15 12.59 0.75 11.74
CA GLN A 15 12.83 -0.44 12.55
C GLN A 15 12.69 -0.19 14.07
N ASN A 16 12.75 1.08 14.53
CA ASN A 16 12.68 1.41 15.95
C ASN A 16 11.22 1.57 16.39
N LEU A 17 10.86 1.03 17.56
CA LEU A 17 9.49 1.06 18.10
C LEU A 17 9.21 2.24 19.05
N ASP A 18 10.09 3.22 19.12
CA ASP A 18 10.00 4.43 19.95
C ASP A 18 9.55 5.68 19.17
N ASN A 19 9.16 5.51 17.91
CA ASN A 19 8.72 6.58 17.01
C ASN A 19 7.70 6.08 15.99
N HIS A 20 7.03 7.01 15.27
CA HIS A 20 6.01 6.69 14.26
C HIS A 20 6.51 6.65 12.81
N PHE A 21 7.81 6.75 12.55
CA PHE A 21 8.34 6.60 11.20
C PHE A 21 8.17 5.16 10.70
N GLY A 22 7.52 4.98 9.54
CA GLY A 22 7.32 3.67 8.94
C GLY A 22 6.47 2.71 9.79
N LYS A 23 5.41 3.26 10.41
CA LYS A 23 4.48 2.52 11.25
C LYS A 23 3.06 2.60 10.74
N ILE A 24 2.32 1.52 10.90
CA ILE A 24 0.84 1.55 10.94
C ILE A 24 0.46 1.61 12.41
N ILE A 25 -0.42 2.54 12.76
CA ILE A 25 -0.94 2.70 14.11
C ILE A 25 -2.40 2.25 14.18
N ARG A 26 -2.83 1.77 15.33
CA ARG A 26 -4.22 1.43 15.61
C ARG A 26 -4.66 2.09 16.90
N ILE A 27 -5.69 2.91 16.78
CA ILE A 27 -6.34 3.62 17.87
C ILE A 27 -7.85 3.41 17.78
N LYS A 28 -8.57 3.62 18.88
CA LYS A 28 -10.03 3.67 18.90
C LYS A 28 -10.54 5.00 18.32
N ASP A 29 -11.84 5.10 18.07
CA ASP A 29 -12.52 6.31 17.59
C ASP A 29 -12.48 7.48 18.59
N ASP A 30 -12.33 7.19 19.89
CA ASP A 30 -12.12 8.17 20.96
C ASP A 30 -10.65 8.59 21.16
N GLY A 31 -9.73 7.99 20.40
CA GLY A 31 -8.30 8.23 20.46
C GLY A 31 -7.54 7.38 21.48
N GLU A 32 -8.24 6.54 22.26
CA GLU A 32 -7.56 5.61 23.18
C GLU A 32 -6.84 4.49 22.45
N ILE A 33 -5.85 3.90 23.10
CA ILE A 33 -5.11 2.75 22.57
C ILE A 33 -5.84 1.46 22.94
N PRO A 34 -6.17 0.58 21.96
CA PRO A 34 -6.75 -0.72 22.25
C PRO A 34 -5.80 -1.59 23.08
N SER A 35 -6.32 -2.21 24.14
CA SER A 35 -5.52 -3.09 25.01
C SER A 35 -5.06 -4.40 24.35
N ASP A 36 -5.61 -4.72 23.18
CA ASP A 36 -5.21 -5.85 22.34
C ASP A 36 -4.25 -5.46 21.21
N ASN A 37 -3.68 -4.25 21.27
CA ASN A 37 -2.58 -3.86 20.39
C ASN A 37 -1.31 -4.68 20.71
N PRO A 38 -0.51 -5.03 19.67
CA PRO A 38 0.61 -5.97 19.84
C PRO A 38 1.71 -5.50 20.80
N PHE A 39 1.84 -4.18 21.00
CA PHE A 39 2.84 -3.58 21.88
C PHE A 39 2.26 -2.97 23.15
N PHE A 40 0.96 -3.20 23.44
CA PHE A 40 0.32 -2.72 24.66
C PHE A 40 0.99 -3.26 25.92
N GLY A 41 1.28 -2.39 26.89
CA GLY A 41 1.98 -2.75 28.14
C GLY A 41 3.47 -3.05 27.98
N THR A 42 4.07 -2.72 26.83
CA THR A 42 5.53 -2.85 26.60
C THR A 42 6.24 -1.50 26.75
N SER A 43 7.56 -1.50 26.58
CA SER A 43 8.36 -0.26 26.52
C SER A 43 8.29 0.48 25.17
N SER A 44 7.62 -0.10 24.19
CA SER A 44 7.43 0.48 22.86
C SER A 44 6.23 1.42 22.82
N LEU A 45 6.04 2.17 21.74
CA LEU A 45 4.81 2.94 21.54
C LEU A 45 3.63 1.97 21.35
N GLU A 46 2.66 2.05 22.26
CA GLU A 46 1.55 1.09 22.36
C GLU A 46 0.53 1.17 21.24
N ASP A 47 0.49 2.30 20.51
CA ASP A 47 -0.39 2.51 19.36
C ASP A 47 0.14 1.89 18.06
N ILE A 48 1.38 1.41 18.03
CA ILE A 48 1.96 0.73 16.87
C ILE A 48 1.24 -0.60 16.64
N TYR A 49 0.77 -0.80 15.39
CA TYR A 49 0.15 -2.04 14.94
C TYR A 49 1.10 -2.90 14.12
N SER A 50 1.90 -2.29 13.24
CA SER A 50 2.99 -2.91 12.49
C SER A 50 4.10 -1.90 12.19
N TYR A 51 5.28 -2.38 11.77
CA TYR A 51 6.45 -1.53 11.58
C TYR A 51 7.33 -1.99 10.39
N GLY A 52 8.36 -1.22 10.09
CA GLY A 52 9.26 -1.54 8.98
C GLY A 52 8.68 -1.18 7.61
N HIS A 53 7.76 -0.20 7.57
CA HIS A 53 7.19 0.34 6.34
C HIS A 53 7.99 1.54 5.84
N ARG A 54 7.94 1.79 4.52
CA ARG A 54 8.62 2.93 3.92
C ARG A 54 7.70 4.14 3.72
N ASN A 55 6.70 4.02 2.86
CA ASN A 55 5.83 5.13 2.47
C ASN A 55 4.47 4.62 2.00
N MET A 56 3.63 4.30 2.95
CA MET A 56 2.28 3.79 2.75
C MET A 56 1.40 4.86 2.08
N GLN A 57 0.61 4.47 1.09
CA GLN A 57 -0.25 5.36 0.32
C GLN A 57 -1.72 4.95 0.36
N GLY A 58 -2.02 3.69 0.60
CA GLY A 58 -3.38 3.20 0.71
C GLY A 58 -3.49 2.03 1.68
N LEU A 59 -4.63 1.95 2.36
CA LEU A 59 -4.97 0.87 3.27
C LEU A 59 -6.46 0.57 3.15
N VAL A 60 -6.79 -0.71 3.07
CA VAL A 60 -8.17 -1.20 3.12
C VAL A 60 -8.32 -2.29 4.15
N VAL A 61 -9.45 -2.30 4.85
CA VAL A 61 -9.85 -3.38 5.76
C VAL A 61 -10.96 -4.17 5.07
N LEU A 62 -10.73 -5.45 4.82
CA LEU A 62 -11.70 -6.34 4.19
C LEU A 62 -12.76 -6.78 5.21
N LYS A 63 -13.91 -7.25 4.74
CA LYS A 63 -15.01 -7.74 5.59
C LYS A 63 -14.62 -8.91 6.50
N ASP A 64 -13.64 -9.70 6.10
CA ASP A 64 -13.09 -10.80 6.88
C ASP A 64 -12.03 -10.38 7.91
N GLY A 65 -11.78 -9.07 8.03
CA GLY A 65 -10.83 -8.48 8.97
C GLY A 65 -9.39 -8.41 8.46
N ARG A 66 -9.08 -8.92 7.27
CA ARG A 66 -7.75 -8.74 6.68
C ARG A 66 -7.50 -7.27 6.36
N ILE A 67 -6.30 -6.82 6.65
CA ILE A 67 -5.83 -5.46 6.33
C ILE A 67 -4.82 -5.57 5.21
N ILE A 68 -5.08 -4.87 4.10
CA ILE A 68 -4.18 -4.80 2.96
C ILE A 68 -3.71 -3.36 2.83
N GLU A 69 -2.42 -3.20 2.65
CA GLU A 69 -1.77 -1.91 2.48
C GLU A 69 -0.91 -1.96 1.21
N HIS A 70 -0.68 -0.82 0.58
CA HIS A 70 0.35 -0.65 -0.43
C HIS A 70 1.24 0.54 -0.15
N GLU A 71 2.50 0.42 -0.54
CA GLU A 71 3.49 1.45 -0.30
C GLU A 71 4.45 1.65 -1.49
N HIS A 72 5.04 2.85 -1.52
CA HIS A 72 6.11 3.15 -2.45
C HIS A 72 7.41 2.50 -2.01
N GLY A 73 8.03 1.74 -2.90
CA GLY A 73 9.45 1.45 -2.84
C GLY A 73 10.30 2.69 -3.14
N PRO A 74 11.62 2.59 -3.09
CA PRO A 74 12.52 3.66 -3.55
C PRO A 74 12.52 3.75 -5.09
N ARG A 75 13.56 3.34 -5.76
CA ARG A 75 13.56 3.19 -7.22
C ARG A 75 13.24 1.72 -7.54
N GLY A 76 11.97 1.41 -7.82
CA GLY A 76 11.42 0.06 -7.86
C GLY A 76 11.00 -0.45 -6.49
N GLY A 77 10.32 -1.60 -6.45
CA GLY A 77 9.93 -2.26 -5.22
C GLY A 77 8.74 -1.59 -4.51
N ASP A 78 7.78 -1.02 -5.25
CA ASP A 78 6.47 -0.70 -4.69
C ASP A 78 5.79 -2.02 -4.30
N GLU A 79 5.06 -2.06 -3.20
CA GLU A 79 4.60 -3.30 -2.58
C GLU A 79 3.11 -3.29 -2.26
N ILE A 80 2.51 -4.48 -2.23
CA ILE A 80 1.24 -4.77 -1.57
C ILE A 80 1.52 -5.70 -0.40
N ASN A 81 1.08 -5.33 0.79
CA ASN A 81 1.31 -6.06 2.03
C ASN A 81 0.01 -6.52 2.68
N LEU A 82 0.00 -7.75 3.20
CA LEU A 82 -1.02 -8.24 4.13
C LEU A 82 -0.57 -7.91 5.54
N ILE A 83 -1.26 -6.98 6.20
CA ILE A 83 -0.84 -6.46 7.49
C ILE A 83 -1.27 -7.39 8.62
N LYS A 84 -0.31 -7.77 9.45
CA LYS A 84 -0.47 -8.58 10.66
C LYS A 84 0.00 -7.79 11.88
N PRO A 85 -0.68 -7.92 13.02
CA PRO A 85 -0.29 -7.20 14.24
C PRO A 85 1.11 -7.60 14.71
N GLY A 86 1.93 -6.61 15.06
CA GLY A 86 3.28 -6.79 15.61
C GLY A 86 4.37 -7.15 14.61
N ASN A 87 4.04 -7.36 13.33
CA ASN A 87 4.99 -7.85 12.35
C ASN A 87 5.83 -6.72 11.72
N ASN A 88 7.06 -7.09 11.33
CA ASN A 88 8.05 -6.24 10.68
C ASN A 88 7.99 -6.43 9.15
N TYR A 89 7.82 -5.34 8.40
CA TYR A 89 7.78 -5.33 6.93
C TYR A 89 9.12 -4.99 6.28
N GLY A 90 10.16 -4.86 7.09
CA GLY A 90 11.55 -5.00 6.70
C GLY A 90 12.26 -3.75 6.20
N TRP A 91 11.57 -2.67 5.82
CA TRP A 91 12.25 -1.45 5.40
C TRP A 91 13.09 -0.86 6.55
N PRO A 92 14.36 -0.44 6.30
CA PRO A 92 15.16 -0.54 5.06
C PRO A 92 16.07 -1.78 5.00
N ALA A 93 15.99 -2.69 5.99
CA ALA A 93 16.86 -3.86 6.08
C ALA A 93 16.67 -4.82 4.89
N ILE A 94 15.45 -4.91 4.35
CA ILE A 94 15.13 -5.59 3.10
C ILE A 94 14.39 -4.64 2.15
N THR A 95 14.60 -4.79 0.84
CA THR A 95 13.87 -4.04 -0.19
C THR A 95 14.06 -4.66 -1.58
N TYR A 96 13.04 -4.51 -2.44
CA TYR A 96 13.11 -4.88 -3.85
C TYR A 96 13.57 -3.73 -4.76
N GLY A 97 13.75 -2.54 -4.20
CA GLY A 97 14.23 -1.36 -4.92
C GLY A 97 15.68 -1.00 -4.60
N ILE A 98 16.17 0.04 -5.27
CA ILE A 98 17.49 0.63 -5.06
C ILE A 98 17.36 2.13 -4.75
N ASP A 99 18.39 2.74 -4.22
CA ASP A 99 18.42 4.18 -3.98
C ASP A 99 18.24 4.97 -5.30
N TYR A 100 17.72 6.17 -5.24
CA TYR A 100 17.57 7.05 -6.41
C TYR A 100 18.91 7.43 -7.05
N SER A 101 20.00 7.42 -6.29
CA SER A 101 21.37 7.55 -6.79
C SER A 101 21.86 6.33 -7.57
N GLY A 102 21.17 5.20 -7.47
CA GLY A 102 21.56 3.90 -8.03
C GLY A 102 22.35 3.01 -7.05
N ALA A 103 22.65 3.51 -5.85
CA ALA A 103 23.30 2.72 -4.81
C ALA A 103 22.38 1.64 -4.23
N LEU A 104 22.94 0.57 -3.70
CA LEU A 104 22.20 -0.41 -2.93
C LEU A 104 21.80 0.19 -1.57
N ILE A 105 20.53 0.02 -1.19
CA ILE A 105 20.06 0.32 0.18
C ILE A 105 20.33 -0.90 1.06
N SER A 106 19.94 -2.08 0.58
CA SER A 106 20.20 -3.35 1.21
C SER A 106 20.57 -4.41 0.18
N PRO A 107 21.49 -5.33 0.47
CA PRO A 107 21.73 -6.49 -0.37
C PRO A 107 20.64 -7.58 -0.24
N PHE A 108 19.76 -7.45 0.74
CA PHE A 108 18.76 -8.45 1.07
C PHE A 108 17.38 -8.06 0.55
N LYS A 109 16.68 -9.05 0.01
CA LYS A 109 15.26 -8.93 -0.36
C LYS A 109 14.33 -9.60 0.65
N LYS A 110 14.88 -10.49 1.49
CA LYS A 110 14.17 -11.17 2.58
C LYS A 110 15.12 -11.50 3.72
N MET A 111 14.60 -11.50 4.93
CA MET A 111 15.29 -11.90 6.16
C MET A 111 14.29 -12.60 7.10
N ASP A 112 14.79 -13.44 7.96
CA ASP A 112 13.98 -14.10 8.99
C ASP A 112 13.37 -13.06 9.94
N GLY A 113 12.10 -13.25 10.30
CA GLY A 113 11.35 -12.32 11.14
C GLY A 113 10.82 -11.08 10.41
N MET A 114 10.99 -11.00 9.09
CA MET A 114 10.45 -9.94 8.26
C MET A 114 9.45 -10.49 7.25
N GLU A 115 8.27 -9.84 7.15
CA GLU A 115 7.22 -10.22 6.21
C GLU A 115 7.65 -9.94 4.77
N GLN A 116 7.10 -10.74 3.86
CA GLN A 116 7.29 -10.54 2.44
C GLN A 116 6.01 -9.97 1.84
N PRO A 117 6.12 -9.05 0.85
CA PRO A 117 4.94 -8.53 0.18
C PRO A 117 4.17 -9.62 -0.54
N LEU A 118 2.86 -9.47 -0.60
CA LEU A 118 2.00 -10.31 -1.46
C LEU A 118 2.32 -10.11 -2.94
N PHE A 119 2.69 -8.89 -3.30
CA PHE A 119 3.02 -8.48 -4.66
C PHE A 119 3.97 -7.29 -4.65
N TYR A 120 4.84 -7.15 -5.65
CA TYR A 120 5.69 -5.97 -5.80
C TYR A 120 5.93 -5.61 -7.26
N TRP A 121 6.22 -4.33 -7.53
CA TRP A 121 6.50 -3.82 -8.85
C TRP A 121 7.94 -3.33 -9.00
N THR A 122 8.59 -3.81 -10.06
CA THR A 122 9.86 -3.28 -10.53
C THR A 122 9.82 -3.25 -12.08
N PRO A 123 9.78 -2.07 -12.69
CA PRO A 123 9.91 -0.71 -12.12
C PRO A 123 8.70 -0.28 -11.27
N SER A 124 8.88 0.79 -10.47
CA SER A 124 7.82 1.43 -9.69
C SER A 124 6.66 1.89 -10.56
N ILE A 125 5.43 1.71 -10.06
CA ILE A 125 4.19 2.26 -10.63
C ILE A 125 3.73 3.53 -9.89
N ALA A 126 4.37 3.86 -8.77
CA ALA A 126 3.98 4.90 -7.85
C ALA A 126 2.49 4.79 -7.45
N PRO A 127 2.11 3.75 -6.69
CA PRO A 127 0.73 3.50 -6.29
C PRO A 127 0.19 4.67 -5.46
N SER A 128 -1.09 5.00 -5.61
CA SER A 128 -1.68 6.17 -4.98
C SER A 128 -2.96 5.86 -4.22
N GLY A 129 -4.10 5.77 -4.89
CA GLY A 129 -5.34 5.35 -4.23
C GLY A 129 -5.57 3.86 -4.32
N MET A 130 -6.32 3.30 -3.37
CA MET A 130 -6.67 1.89 -3.32
C MET A 130 -8.12 1.71 -2.89
N MET A 131 -8.80 0.73 -3.50
CA MET A 131 -10.09 0.22 -3.05
C MET A 131 -10.15 -1.29 -3.24
N PHE A 132 -10.97 -1.95 -2.44
CA PHE A 132 -11.38 -3.34 -2.68
C PHE A 132 -12.82 -3.32 -3.19
N TYR A 133 -13.06 -3.86 -4.39
CA TYR A 133 -14.36 -3.81 -5.04
C TYR A 133 -15.24 -4.97 -4.59
N GLU A 134 -16.39 -4.65 -4.00
CA GLU A 134 -17.36 -5.62 -3.51
C GLU A 134 -18.72 -5.53 -4.21
N GLY A 135 -18.91 -4.51 -5.07
CA GLY A 135 -20.15 -4.27 -5.79
C GLY A 135 -20.52 -5.34 -6.81
N ASP A 136 -21.79 -5.32 -7.22
CA ASP A 136 -22.34 -6.30 -8.17
C ASP A 136 -22.42 -5.76 -9.62
N LYS A 137 -22.14 -4.46 -9.84
CA LYS A 137 -22.22 -3.87 -11.19
C LYS A 137 -21.18 -4.40 -12.15
N PHE A 138 -20.02 -4.80 -11.64
CA PHE A 138 -18.93 -5.41 -12.40
C PHE A 138 -18.62 -6.81 -11.86
N PRO A 139 -19.44 -7.83 -12.19
CA PRO A 139 -19.31 -9.17 -11.59
C PRO A 139 -17.92 -9.81 -11.76
N LYS A 140 -17.25 -9.54 -12.90
CA LYS A 140 -15.89 -10.03 -13.18
C LYS A 140 -14.80 -9.33 -12.37
N TRP A 141 -15.14 -8.21 -11.74
CA TRP A 141 -14.20 -7.40 -10.94
C TRP A 141 -14.45 -7.54 -9.44
N LYS A 142 -15.52 -8.23 -9.07
CA LYS A 142 -15.87 -8.47 -7.66
C LYS A 142 -14.73 -9.17 -6.93
N ASN A 143 -14.50 -8.79 -5.68
CA ASN A 143 -13.43 -9.30 -4.82
C ASN A 143 -12.01 -9.07 -5.40
N SER A 144 -11.82 -7.98 -6.14
CA SER A 144 -10.52 -7.55 -6.62
C SER A 144 -10.08 -6.26 -5.95
N LEU A 145 -8.77 -6.13 -5.74
CA LEU A 145 -8.14 -4.90 -5.30
C LEU A 145 -7.86 -4.01 -6.51
N PHE A 146 -8.18 -2.73 -6.42
CA PHE A 146 -7.89 -1.73 -7.44
C PHE A 146 -6.91 -0.72 -6.87
N ILE A 147 -5.81 -0.49 -7.59
CA ILE A 147 -4.75 0.42 -7.20
C ILE A 147 -4.53 1.40 -8.34
N SER A 148 -4.70 2.68 -8.05
CA SER A 148 -4.38 3.74 -9.01
C SER A 148 -2.89 4.01 -9.03
N ALA A 149 -2.32 4.20 -10.23
CA ALA A 149 -0.90 4.41 -10.44
C ALA A 149 -0.63 5.81 -11.01
N LEU A 150 0.38 6.49 -10.46
CA LEU A 150 0.84 7.78 -10.96
C LEU A 150 1.78 7.61 -12.15
N VAL A 151 2.43 6.47 -12.27
CA VAL A 151 3.33 6.08 -13.35
C VAL A 151 3.06 4.61 -13.69
N PRO A 152 2.73 4.25 -14.90
CA PRO A 152 2.58 5.03 -16.13
C PRO A 152 1.25 5.81 -16.26
N GLY A 153 0.40 5.81 -15.25
CA GLY A 153 -0.90 6.49 -15.28
C GLY A 153 -2.03 5.56 -15.74
N ASP A 154 -2.21 4.50 -15.00
CA ASP A 154 -3.23 3.46 -15.20
C ASP A 154 -3.85 3.04 -13.84
N VAL A 155 -4.70 2.03 -13.88
CA VAL A 155 -5.21 1.33 -12.70
C VAL A 155 -4.80 -0.13 -12.77
N ARG A 156 -4.27 -0.65 -11.67
CA ARG A 156 -3.92 -2.07 -11.51
C ARG A 156 -5.05 -2.78 -10.77
N ARG A 157 -5.71 -3.72 -11.42
CA ARG A 157 -6.63 -4.65 -10.77
C ARG A 157 -5.87 -5.91 -10.37
N ILE A 158 -5.91 -6.22 -9.10
CA ILE A 158 -5.30 -7.42 -8.53
C ILE A 158 -6.41 -8.38 -8.13
N GLU A 159 -6.44 -9.51 -8.78
CA GLU A 159 -7.37 -10.61 -8.50
C GLU A 159 -6.71 -11.63 -7.58
N PHE A 160 -7.43 -12.00 -6.52
CA PHE A 160 -7.01 -13.04 -5.60
C PHE A 160 -7.56 -14.38 -6.11
N SER A 161 -6.68 -15.25 -6.62
CA SER A 161 -7.09 -16.58 -7.06
C SER A 161 -7.34 -17.51 -5.87
N GLU A 162 -8.16 -18.55 -6.07
CA GLU A 162 -8.40 -19.59 -5.06
C GLU A 162 -7.10 -20.31 -4.64
N SER A 163 -6.10 -20.36 -5.52
CA SER A 163 -4.78 -20.94 -5.22
C SER A 163 -3.87 -20.01 -4.39
N GLY A 164 -4.35 -18.80 -4.03
CA GLY A 164 -3.56 -17.79 -3.31
C GLY A 164 -2.61 -16.98 -4.21
N ASN A 165 -2.56 -17.26 -5.51
CA ASN A 165 -1.77 -16.45 -6.44
C ASN A 165 -2.52 -15.15 -6.78
N LEU A 166 -1.75 -14.08 -6.95
CA LEU A 166 -2.27 -12.79 -7.41
C LEU A 166 -2.08 -12.67 -8.92
N LYS A 167 -3.15 -12.21 -9.60
CA LYS A 167 -3.13 -11.92 -11.02
C LYS A 167 -3.36 -10.43 -11.24
N GLU A 168 -2.45 -9.79 -11.96
CA GLU A 168 -2.56 -8.37 -12.33
C GLU A 168 -3.25 -8.20 -13.68
N GLU A 169 -4.14 -7.21 -13.76
CA GLU A 169 -4.72 -6.67 -14.99
C GLU A 169 -4.52 -5.16 -15.02
N ILE A 170 -4.08 -4.63 -16.17
CA ILE A 170 -3.88 -3.20 -16.37
C ILE A 170 -5.11 -2.61 -17.02
N LEU A 171 -5.69 -1.58 -16.41
CA LEU A 171 -6.92 -0.91 -16.86
C LEU A 171 -6.64 0.57 -17.13
N PHE A 172 -7.35 1.15 -18.12
CA PHE A 172 -7.34 2.58 -18.43
C PHE A 172 -5.98 3.16 -18.84
N SER A 173 -5.07 2.32 -19.31
CA SER A 173 -3.73 2.75 -19.78
C SER A 173 -3.78 3.70 -20.98
N GLU A 174 -4.87 3.68 -21.75
CA GLU A 174 -5.13 4.58 -22.88
C GLU A 174 -5.27 6.05 -22.46
N LEU A 175 -5.63 6.33 -21.21
CA LEU A 175 -5.77 7.67 -20.67
C LEU A 175 -4.44 8.40 -20.54
N LYS A 176 -3.34 7.67 -20.40
CA LYS A 176 -1.96 8.20 -20.24
C LYS A 176 -1.92 9.37 -19.27
N SER A 177 -2.60 9.23 -18.15
CA SER A 177 -2.77 10.30 -17.17
C SER A 177 -2.59 9.75 -15.77
N ARG A 178 -1.74 10.39 -14.98
CA ARG A 178 -1.56 10.07 -13.56
C ARG A 178 -2.92 9.95 -12.88
N ILE A 179 -3.21 8.83 -12.23
CA ILE A 179 -4.46 8.60 -11.52
C ILE A 179 -4.17 8.70 -10.02
N ARG A 180 -4.89 9.61 -9.34
CA ARG A 180 -4.63 9.93 -7.92
C ARG A 180 -5.40 9.04 -6.97
N ASN A 181 -6.65 8.75 -7.27
CA ASN A 181 -7.51 7.97 -6.40
C ASN A 181 -8.57 7.23 -7.17
N ILE A 182 -9.04 6.12 -6.60
CA ILE A 182 -10.13 5.29 -7.12
C ILE A 182 -11.00 4.86 -5.96
N ILE A 183 -12.32 4.90 -6.15
CA ILE A 183 -13.29 4.54 -5.11
C ILE A 183 -14.48 3.78 -5.71
N GLU A 184 -15.13 2.97 -4.89
CA GLU A 184 -16.46 2.42 -5.12
C GLU A 184 -17.51 3.31 -4.45
N SER A 185 -18.59 3.60 -5.15
CA SER A 185 -19.75 4.28 -4.56
C SER A 185 -20.68 3.28 -3.86
N PRO A 186 -21.58 3.74 -2.97
CA PRO A 186 -22.58 2.87 -2.34
C PRO A 186 -23.48 2.11 -3.33
N SER A 187 -23.60 2.62 -4.57
CA SER A 187 -24.35 1.97 -5.65
C SER A 187 -23.52 0.99 -6.49
N GLY A 188 -22.25 0.73 -6.13
CA GLY A 188 -21.34 -0.17 -6.86
C GLY A 188 -20.74 0.44 -8.13
N ASP A 189 -20.91 1.76 -8.37
CA ASP A 189 -20.20 2.45 -9.44
C ASP A 189 -18.75 2.70 -9.04
N ILE A 190 -17.84 2.64 -10.02
CA ILE A 190 -16.43 2.96 -9.79
C ILE A 190 -16.15 4.36 -10.29
N TYR A 191 -15.47 5.16 -9.47
CA TYR A 191 -15.00 6.50 -9.83
C TYR A 191 -13.50 6.61 -9.61
N PHE A 192 -12.84 7.36 -10.50
CA PHE A 192 -11.43 7.71 -10.29
C PHE A 192 -11.13 9.14 -10.74
N ILE A 193 -10.08 9.72 -10.17
CA ILE A 193 -9.67 11.10 -10.44
C ILE A 193 -8.21 11.12 -10.90
N THR A 194 -7.93 11.97 -11.91
CA THR A 194 -6.55 12.17 -12.39
C THR A 194 -5.79 13.19 -11.54
N ASP A 195 -4.46 13.12 -11.59
CA ASP A 195 -3.53 13.97 -10.83
C ASP A 195 -2.86 15.00 -11.76
N LYS A 196 -3.54 16.12 -12.01
CA LYS A 196 -3.01 17.25 -12.79
C LYS A 196 -3.82 18.54 -12.53
N ALA A 197 -3.32 19.70 -12.94
CA ALA A 197 -3.98 21.00 -12.74
C ALA A 197 -5.42 21.02 -13.26
N ASN A 198 -5.68 20.42 -14.43
CA ASN A 198 -7.02 20.22 -14.99
C ASN A 198 -7.44 18.77 -14.76
N ALA A 199 -7.56 18.36 -13.49
CA ALA A 199 -7.99 17.03 -13.12
C ALA A 199 -9.38 16.70 -13.67
N LYS A 200 -9.57 15.41 -14.03
CA LYS A 200 -10.86 14.89 -14.50
C LYS A 200 -11.35 13.83 -13.52
N LEU A 201 -12.64 13.86 -13.25
CA LEU A 201 -13.35 12.77 -12.57
C LEU A 201 -13.99 11.87 -13.63
N PHE A 202 -13.70 10.58 -13.54
CA PHE A 202 -14.27 9.56 -14.40
C PHE A 202 -15.24 8.69 -13.61
N LYS A 203 -16.34 8.34 -14.26
CA LYS A 203 -17.24 7.28 -13.83
C LYS A 203 -17.11 6.10 -14.79
N VAL A 204 -16.89 4.91 -14.25
CA VAL A 204 -16.87 3.67 -15.02
C VAL A 204 -18.28 3.10 -15.06
N THR A 205 -18.76 2.76 -16.25
CA THR A 205 -20.07 2.14 -16.47
C THR A 205 -19.90 0.78 -17.14
N PRO A 206 -20.74 -0.22 -16.80
CA PRO A 206 -20.81 -1.44 -17.58
C PRO A 206 -21.19 -1.15 -19.04
N ASN A 207 -20.66 -1.94 -19.98
CA ASN A 207 -21.10 -1.92 -21.38
C ASN A 207 -22.46 -2.61 -21.51
#